data_9c352af3030cdbd3500d98d4d29dd517
#
_entry.id   9c352af3030cdbd3500d98d4d29dd517
#
_cell.length_a   1.000
_cell.length_b   1.000
_cell.length_c   1.000
_cell.angle_alpha   90.00
_cell.angle_beta   90.00
_cell.angle_gamma   90.00
#
_symmetry.space_group_name_H-M   'P 1'
#
loop_
_entity.id
_entity.type
_entity.pdbx_description
1 polymer ?
#
loop_
_entity_poly.entity_id
_entity_poly.type
_entity_poly.pdbx_seq_one_letter_code
_entity_poly.pdbx_strand_id
1 'polypeptide(L)'
;MSTAAAHRVPHITVGHFYANHAETLGLRLEGASRGLNRKIREPTINRPGLALTGFYNYFAGKRIQVFGSAELSYLRSLNATTLKEKLRQLFSRNFPCLVIARNSPTPGSLLDMAAEFETPVFRTHMITMKFINAATIALEFDFAPSTQEYGSMVDIQGIGTLIR
;
A
#
# COMPACT_ATOMS: atom_id res chain seq x y z
N MET A 1 6.45 -35.20 17.59
CA MET A 1 5.86 -34.58 16.39
C MET A 1 6.06 -33.07 16.51
N SER A 2 7.04 -32.53 15.79
CA SER A 2 7.28 -31.08 15.80
C SER A 2 6.29 -30.45 14.82
N THR A 3 5.27 -29.81 15.34
CA THR A 3 4.43 -28.91 14.57
C THR A 3 5.30 -27.73 14.13
N ALA A 4 5.64 -27.67 12.85
CA ALA A 4 6.32 -26.50 12.29
C ALA A 4 5.46 -25.27 12.58
N ALA A 5 5.97 -24.35 13.41
CA ALA A 5 5.27 -23.14 13.74
C ALA A 5 5.08 -22.30 12.46
N ALA A 6 3.84 -21.96 12.15
CA ALA A 6 3.53 -21.07 11.03
C ALA A 6 4.27 -19.75 11.21
N HIS A 7 5.15 -19.41 10.28
CA HIS A 7 5.92 -18.18 10.35
C HIS A 7 5.06 -17.00 9.88
N ARG A 8 4.71 -16.13 10.80
CA ARG A 8 3.93 -14.92 10.50
C ARG A 8 4.83 -13.88 9.83
N VAL A 9 4.42 -13.36 8.68
CA VAL A 9 5.14 -12.27 7.98
C VAL A 9 4.89 -10.95 8.73
N PRO A 10 5.92 -10.33 9.35
CA PRO A 10 5.72 -9.12 10.16
C PRO A 10 5.57 -7.85 9.33
N HIS A 11 6.06 -7.84 8.10
CA HIS A 11 6.00 -6.75 7.14
C HIS A 11 6.42 -7.22 5.75
N ILE A 12 6.00 -6.49 4.73
CA ILE A 12 6.54 -6.57 3.37
C ILE A 12 7.07 -5.20 2.95
N THR A 13 7.93 -5.14 1.94
CA THR A 13 8.37 -3.85 1.40
C THR A 13 7.39 -3.33 0.35
N VAL A 14 7.37 -2.01 0.16
CA VAL A 14 6.60 -1.38 -0.93
C VAL A 14 7.04 -1.91 -2.29
N GLY A 15 8.36 -2.13 -2.47
CA GLY A 15 8.92 -2.72 -3.69
C GLY A 15 8.41 -4.13 -3.96
N HIS A 16 8.31 -4.98 -2.93
CA HIS A 16 7.73 -6.32 -3.05
C HIS A 16 6.26 -6.26 -3.48
N PHE A 17 5.47 -5.44 -2.80
CA PHE A 17 4.06 -5.23 -3.15
C PHE A 17 3.89 -4.73 -4.59
N TYR A 18 4.70 -3.75 -5.00
CA TYR A 18 4.67 -3.22 -6.37
C TYR A 18 5.07 -4.27 -7.40
N ALA A 19 6.17 -4.99 -7.18
CA ALA A 19 6.64 -6.02 -8.12
C ALA A 19 5.61 -7.13 -8.36
N ASN A 20 4.89 -7.54 -7.32
CA ASN A 20 3.94 -8.65 -7.41
C ASN A 20 2.54 -8.25 -7.88
N HIS A 21 2.13 -7.01 -7.62
CA HIS A 21 0.72 -6.60 -7.81
C HIS A 21 0.52 -5.41 -8.75
N ALA A 22 1.59 -4.85 -9.33
CA ALA A 22 1.48 -3.66 -10.19
C ALA A 22 0.53 -3.87 -11.37
N GLU A 23 0.61 -5.01 -12.04
CA GLU A 23 -0.25 -5.32 -13.18
C GLU A 23 -1.71 -5.49 -12.76
N THR A 24 -1.98 -6.33 -11.77
CA THR A 24 -3.33 -6.64 -11.28
C THR A 24 -4.04 -5.40 -10.72
N LEU A 25 -3.31 -4.55 -10.02
CA LEU A 25 -3.84 -3.32 -9.42
C LEU A 25 -3.71 -2.09 -10.33
N GLY A 26 -3.13 -2.24 -11.52
CA GLY A 26 -2.90 -1.16 -12.47
C GLY A 26 -2.03 -0.04 -11.90
N LEU A 27 -1.05 -0.39 -11.04
CA LEU A 27 -0.18 0.58 -10.40
C LEU A 27 0.90 1.08 -11.35
N ARG A 28 1.07 2.40 -11.38
CA ARG A 28 2.18 3.06 -12.04
C ARG A 28 2.91 3.95 -11.04
N LEU A 29 4.22 3.79 -10.93
CA LEU A 29 5.05 4.64 -10.09
C LEU A 29 5.11 6.06 -10.67
N GLU A 30 4.84 7.06 -9.84
CA GLU A 30 4.98 8.47 -10.17
C GLU A 30 6.13 9.08 -9.36
N GLY A 31 7.05 9.73 -10.04
CA GLY A 31 8.22 10.34 -9.40
C GLY A 31 9.36 9.36 -9.15
N ALA A 32 10.12 9.61 -8.09
CA ALA A 32 11.34 8.85 -7.80
C ALA A 32 11.04 7.46 -7.23
N SER A 33 11.89 6.48 -7.57
CA SER A 33 11.85 5.11 -7.02
C SER A 33 12.43 5.01 -5.60
N ARG A 34 12.84 6.12 -5.01
CA ARG A 34 13.33 6.14 -3.63
C ARG A 34 12.22 5.75 -2.66
N GLY A 35 12.57 5.00 -1.64
CA GLY A 35 11.62 4.57 -0.61
C GLY A 35 10.88 3.26 -0.91
N LEU A 36 11.19 2.55 -1.99
CA LEU A 36 10.60 1.22 -2.28
C LEU A 36 10.96 0.17 -1.21
N ASN A 37 11.99 0.40 -0.40
CA ASN A 37 12.35 -0.42 0.76
C ASN A 37 11.52 -0.13 2.02
N ARG A 38 10.62 0.88 1.99
CA ARG A 38 9.73 1.21 3.12
C ARG A 38 8.81 0.02 3.40
N LYS A 39 8.44 -0.13 4.68
CA LYS A 39 7.74 -1.33 5.16
C LYS A 39 6.25 -1.10 5.31
N ILE A 40 5.47 -1.95 4.71
CA ILE A 40 4.03 -2.11 4.96
C ILE A 40 3.92 -3.09 6.12
N ARG A 41 3.24 -2.71 7.21
CA ARG A 41 3.17 -3.52 8.45
C ARG A 41 1.78 -4.02 8.78
N GLU A 42 0.77 -3.57 8.07
CA GLU A 42 -0.62 -3.97 8.24
C GLU A 42 -1.27 -4.25 6.87
N PRO A 43 -1.97 -5.38 6.72
CA PRO A 43 -2.53 -5.82 5.44
C PRO A 43 -3.85 -5.10 5.09
N THR A 44 -3.92 -3.82 5.32
CA THR A 44 -5.10 -2.99 5.05
C THR A 44 -4.71 -1.64 4.48
N ILE A 45 -5.67 -0.98 3.86
CA ILE A 45 -5.50 0.33 3.23
C ILE A 45 -6.13 1.42 4.12
N ASN A 46 -5.54 2.60 4.15
CA ASN A 46 -6.07 3.75 4.86
C ASN A 46 -6.41 4.91 3.92
N ARG A 47 -7.52 5.58 4.18
CA ARG A 47 -7.89 6.86 3.56
C ARG A 47 -7.66 7.98 4.57
N PRO A 48 -6.67 8.87 4.36
CA PRO A 48 -6.26 9.83 5.37
C PRO A 48 -7.08 11.14 5.33
N GLY A 49 -8.37 11.09 5.03
CA GLY A 49 -9.22 12.27 4.93
C GLY A 49 -9.20 13.15 6.18
N LEU A 50 -9.39 12.55 7.38
CA LEU A 50 -9.31 13.29 8.64
C LEU A 50 -7.90 13.80 8.93
N ALA A 51 -6.88 13.04 8.61
CA ALA A 51 -5.50 13.47 8.79
C ALA A 51 -5.18 14.72 7.97
N LEU A 52 -5.70 14.82 6.75
CA LEU A 52 -5.54 16.01 5.91
C LEU A 52 -6.15 17.28 6.55
N THR A 53 -7.19 17.14 7.37
CA THR A 53 -7.75 18.28 8.12
C THR A 53 -6.91 18.64 9.35
N GLY A 54 -5.96 17.81 9.73
CA GLY A 54 -5.08 18.03 10.90
C GLY A 54 -5.33 17.11 12.08
N PHE A 55 -6.29 16.16 11.95
CA PHE A 55 -6.60 15.21 13.02
C PHE A 55 -5.82 13.91 12.83
N TYR A 56 -4.77 13.70 13.62
CA TYR A 56 -3.84 12.58 13.50
C TYR A 56 -3.93 11.54 14.62
N ASN A 57 -4.84 11.68 15.58
CA ASN A 57 -4.87 10.85 16.79
C ASN A 57 -4.94 9.33 16.50
N TYR A 58 -5.60 8.94 15.43
CA TYR A 58 -5.72 7.53 15.01
C TYR A 58 -5.21 7.31 13.61
N PHE A 59 -4.19 8.06 13.20
CA PHE A 59 -3.62 7.91 11.86
C PHE A 59 -2.95 6.55 11.69
N ALA A 60 -3.43 5.79 10.71
CA ALA A 60 -2.93 4.45 10.41
C ALA A 60 -1.65 4.50 9.53
N GLY A 61 -0.56 5.01 10.08
CA GLY A 61 0.72 5.22 9.37
C GLY A 61 1.45 3.95 8.96
N LYS A 62 1.04 2.78 9.44
CA LYS A 62 1.63 1.47 9.06
C LYS A 62 1.06 0.89 7.77
N ARG A 63 0.02 1.53 7.21
CA ARG A 63 -0.75 1.09 6.06
C ARG A 63 -0.40 1.89 4.81
N ILE A 64 -0.68 1.31 3.65
CA ILE A 64 -0.73 2.05 2.38
C ILE A 64 -1.81 3.13 2.50
N GLN A 65 -1.48 4.36 2.12
CA GLN A 65 -2.45 5.45 2.05
C GLN A 65 -3.05 5.53 0.65
N VAL A 66 -4.34 5.84 0.54
CA VAL A 66 -5.00 6.06 -0.77
C VAL A 66 -5.74 7.39 -0.78
N PHE A 67 -5.50 8.17 -1.84
CA PHE A 67 -6.28 9.35 -2.17
C PHE A 67 -7.30 9.02 -3.25
N GLY A 68 -8.55 9.29 -2.94
CA GLY A 68 -9.64 9.30 -3.90
C GLY A 68 -10.05 10.72 -4.27
N SER A 69 -11.23 10.86 -4.88
CA SER A 69 -11.75 12.16 -5.32
C SER A 69 -11.94 13.15 -4.17
N ALA A 70 -12.37 12.67 -3.00
CA ALA A 70 -12.62 13.53 -1.84
C ALA A 70 -11.33 14.17 -1.31
N GLU A 71 -10.28 13.37 -1.11
CA GLU A 71 -8.98 13.83 -0.63
C GLU A 71 -8.36 14.82 -1.62
N LEU A 72 -8.38 14.52 -2.92
CA LEU A 72 -7.84 15.40 -3.95
C LEU A 72 -8.66 16.68 -4.12
N SER A 73 -9.98 16.59 -4.01
CA SER A 73 -10.86 17.77 -4.05
C SER A 73 -10.57 18.72 -2.89
N TYR A 74 -10.40 18.16 -1.69
CA TYR A 74 -10.02 18.93 -0.52
C TYR A 74 -8.66 19.63 -0.73
N LEU A 75 -7.65 18.93 -1.18
CA LEU A 75 -6.33 19.50 -1.43
C LEU A 75 -6.37 20.63 -2.47
N ARG A 76 -7.19 20.50 -3.52
CA ARG A 76 -7.37 21.54 -4.55
C ARG A 76 -8.09 22.79 -4.03
N SER A 77 -8.88 22.68 -2.96
CA SER A 77 -9.56 23.83 -2.35
C SER A 77 -8.65 24.68 -1.47
N LEU A 78 -7.45 24.20 -1.15
CA LEU A 78 -6.49 24.88 -0.29
C LEU A 78 -5.65 25.88 -1.10
N ASN A 79 -5.27 27.00 -0.46
CA ASN A 79 -4.24 27.87 -1.01
C ASN A 79 -2.86 27.19 -0.97
N ALA A 80 -1.90 27.67 -1.74
CA ALA A 80 -0.58 27.05 -1.91
C ALA A 80 0.17 26.86 -0.59
N THR A 81 0.11 27.83 0.32
CA THR A 81 0.80 27.77 1.62
C THR A 81 0.19 26.69 2.51
N THR A 82 -1.12 26.69 2.68
CA THR A 82 -1.84 25.69 3.49
C THR A 82 -1.69 24.29 2.89
N LEU A 83 -1.77 24.16 1.57
CA LEU A 83 -1.54 22.89 0.88
C LEU A 83 -0.17 22.30 1.23
N LYS A 84 0.88 23.11 1.14
CA LYS A 84 2.26 22.70 1.45
C LYS A 84 2.40 22.27 2.91
N GLU A 85 1.81 23.01 3.85
CA GLU A 85 1.81 22.66 5.27
C GLU A 85 1.10 21.34 5.54
N LYS A 86 -0.09 21.15 4.98
CA LYS A 86 -0.89 19.93 5.16
C LYS A 86 -0.16 18.70 4.57
N LEU A 87 0.43 18.83 3.40
CA LEU A 87 1.22 17.76 2.81
C LEU A 87 2.44 17.44 3.66
N ARG A 88 3.17 18.45 4.15
CA ARG A 88 4.33 18.24 5.03
C ARG A 88 3.93 17.52 6.32
N GLN A 89 2.85 17.92 6.95
CA GLN A 89 2.32 17.25 8.15
C GLN A 89 1.98 15.78 7.88
N LEU A 90 1.37 15.48 6.74
CA LEU A 90 1.02 14.11 6.37
C LEU A 90 2.28 13.27 6.08
N PHE A 91 3.16 13.75 5.20
CA PHE A 91 4.36 12.99 4.80
C PHE A 91 5.35 12.79 5.94
N SER A 92 5.42 13.71 6.92
CA SER A 92 6.23 13.53 8.13
C SER A 92 5.78 12.37 9.02
N ARG A 93 4.58 11.81 8.81
CA ARG A 93 4.09 10.61 9.51
C ARG A 93 4.71 9.30 9.04
N ASN A 94 5.57 9.35 8.04
CA ASN A 94 6.41 8.22 7.62
C ASN A 94 5.65 6.95 7.22
N PHE A 95 4.53 7.09 6.51
CA PHE A 95 3.75 5.96 5.99
C PHE A 95 4.46 5.28 4.81
N PRO A 96 4.09 4.03 4.46
CA PRO A 96 4.79 3.24 3.43
C PRO A 96 4.78 3.87 2.04
N CYS A 97 3.62 4.16 1.51
CA CYS A 97 3.43 4.77 0.18
C CYS A 97 2.03 5.38 0.04
N LEU A 98 1.86 6.17 -1.00
CA LEU A 98 0.60 6.78 -1.37
C LEU A 98 0.14 6.26 -2.73
N VAL A 99 -1.13 5.94 -2.87
CA VAL A 99 -1.76 5.57 -4.13
C VAL A 99 -2.84 6.58 -4.50
N ILE A 100 -2.79 7.10 -5.71
CA ILE A 100 -3.80 8.01 -6.26
C ILE A 100 -4.72 7.22 -7.18
N ALA A 101 -6.00 7.15 -6.82
CA ALA A 101 -7.01 6.39 -7.55
C ALA A 101 -7.59 7.18 -8.75
N ARG A 102 -8.29 6.46 -9.64
CA ARG A 102 -9.03 7.02 -10.79
C ARG A 102 -8.19 7.72 -11.84
N ASN A 103 -6.90 7.41 -11.97
CA ASN A 103 -5.98 8.16 -12.82
C ASN A 103 -6.02 9.69 -12.59
N SER A 104 -6.44 10.11 -11.39
CA SER A 104 -6.55 11.53 -11.09
C SER A 104 -5.20 12.22 -11.22
N PRO A 105 -5.14 13.45 -11.75
CA PRO A 105 -3.90 14.19 -11.86
C PRO A 105 -3.27 14.42 -10.48
N THR A 106 -1.99 14.13 -10.36
CA THR A 106 -1.23 14.34 -9.12
C THR A 106 -0.76 15.78 -9.05
N PRO A 107 -1.06 16.54 -8.00
CA PRO A 107 -0.51 17.88 -7.81
C PRO A 107 1.02 17.85 -7.75
N GLY A 108 1.69 18.76 -8.47
CA GLY A 108 3.16 18.85 -8.47
C GLY A 108 3.75 19.03 -7.07
N SER A 109 3.12 19.87 -6.22
CA SER A 109 3.51 20.05 -4.83
C SER A 109 3.46 18.77 -3.98
N LEU A 110 2.58 17.82 -4.32
CA LEU A 110 2.52 16.51 -3.68
C LEU A 110 3.72 15.67 -4.08
N LEU A 111 4.10 15.65 -5.37
CA LEU A 111 5.26 14.91 -5.85
C LEU A 111 6.56 15.48 -5.28
N ASP A 112 6.67 16.82 -5.18
CA ASP A 112 7.83 17.47 -4.55
C ASP A 112 7.97 17.05 -3.09
N MET A 113 6.86 17.03 -2.35
CA MET A 113 6.84 16.60 -0.95
C MET A 113 7.17 15.11 -0.81
N ALA A 114 6.62 14.28 -1.70
CA ALA A 114 6.92 12.84 -1.74
C ALA A 114 8.41 12.59 -1.99
N ALA A 115 9.04 13.36 -2.87
CA ALA A 115 10.47 13.28 -3.14
C ALA A 115 11.30 13.70 -1.91
N GLU A 116 10.92 14.78 -1.22
CA GLU A 116 11.59 15.26 0.00
C GLU A 116 11.59 14.21 1.11
N PHE A 117 10.45 13.52 1.30
CA PHE A 117 10.30 12.49 2.34
C PHE A 117 10.61 11.07 1.83
N GLU A 118 11.10 10.91 0.61
CA GLU A 118 11.40 9.62 -0.01
C GLU A 118 10.23 8.62 0.10
N THR A 119 9.01 9.11 -0.13
CA THR A 119 7.78 8.31 -0.06
C THR A 119 7.30 7.98 -1.47
N PRO A 120 7.22 6.69 -1.86
CA PRO A 120 6.72 6.32 -3.18
C PRO A 120 5.27 6.75 -3.39
N VAL A 121 4.98 7.29 -4.56
CA VAL A 121 3.63 7.64 -5.00
C VAL A 121 3.30 6.83 -6.24
N PHE A 122 2.17 6.16 -6.20
CA PHE A 122 1.65 5.38 -7.33
C PHE A 122 0.33 5.98 -7.81
N ARG A 123 0.00 5.73 -9.06
CA ARG A 123 -1.31 6.02 -9.64
C ARG A 123 -1.93 4.75 -10.17
N THR A 124 -3.25 4.60 -10.01
CA THR A 124 -4.05 3.51 -10.57
C THR A 124 -5.28 4.05 -11.28
N HIS A 125 -5.69 3.37 -12.36
CA HIS A 125 -6.96 3.65 -13.05
C HIS A 125 -8.18 3.19 -12.26
N MET A 126 -8.00 2.32 -11.28
CA MET A 126 -9.09 1.76 -10.48
C MET A 126 -9.82 2.85 -9.69
N ILE A 127 -11.13 2.71 -9.54
CA ILE A 127 -11.88 3.52 -8.57
C ILE A 127 -11.47 3.14 -7.16
N THR A 128 -11.53 4.11 -6.24
CA THR A 128 -10.98 3.99 -4.88
C THR A 128 -11.43 2.72 -4.16
N MET A 129 -12.74 2.41 -4.17
CA MET A 129 -13.25 1.23 -3.47
C MET A 129 -12.80 -0.08 -4.10
N LYS A 130 -12.75 -0.16 -5.43
CA LYS A 130 -12.22 -1.36 -6.11
C LYS A 130 -10.75 -1.55 -5.80
N PHE A 131 -9.96 -0.48 -5.81
CA PHE A 131 -8.55 -0.54 -5.43
C PHE A 131 -8.38 -1.02 -3.99
N ILE A 132 -9.11 -0.44 -3.03
CA ILE A 132 -9.03 -0.83 -1.62
C ILE A 132 -9.31 -2.32 -1.44
N ASN A 133 -10.39 -2.82 -2.05
CA ASN A 133 -10.77 -4.22 -1.93
C ASN A 133 -9.71 -5.15 -2.55
N ALA A 134 -9.27 -4.88 -3.77
CA ALA A 134 -8.29 -5.69 -4.46
C ALA A 134 -6.91 -5.65 -3.76
N ALA A 135 -6.47 -4.48 -3.33
CA ALA A 135 -5.20 -4.32 -2.64
C ALA A 135 -5.21 -4.96 -1.24
N THR A 136 -6.34 -4.93 -0.53
CA THR A 136 -6.48 -5.61 0.76
C THR A 136 -6.35 -7.13 0.59
N ILE A 137 -7.02 -7.72 -0.40
CA ILE A 137 -6.89 -9.15 -0.71
C ILE A 137 -5.44 -9.51 -1.05
N ALA A 138 -4.77 -8.70 -1.88
CA ALA A 138 -3.37 -8.90 -2.24
C ALA A 138 -2.45 -8.85 -1.00
N LEU A 139 -2.66 -7.88 -0.12
CA LEU A 139 -1.90 -7.75 1.12
C LEU A 139 -2.17 -8.90 2.09
N GLU A 140 -3.41 -9.33 2.24
CA GLU A 140 -3.75 -10.49 3.08
C GLU A 140 -3.04 -11.75 2.59
N PHE A 141 -2.93 -11.94 1.28
CA PHE A 141 -2.18 -13.03 0.68
C PHE A 141 -0.66 -12.92 1.01
N ASP A 142 -0.07 -11.74 0.84
CA ASP A 142 1.35 -11.51 1.11
C ASP A 142 1.69 -11.65 2.60
N PHE A 143 0.75 -11.36 3.49
CA PHE A 143 0.90 -11.49 4.95
C PHE A 143 0.47 -12.86 5.49
N ALA A 144 -0.05 -13.75 4.64
CA ALA A 144 -0.53 -15.06 5.07
C ALA A 144 0.61 -15.87 5.72
N PRO A 145 0.33 -16.53 6.85
CA PRO A 145 1.31 -17.44 7.44
C PRO A 145 1.68 -18.55 6.45
N SER A 146 2.96 -18.80 6.27
CA SER A 146 3.45 -19.91 5.44
C SER A 146 4.17 -20.95 6.29
N THR A 147 3.96 -22.22 5.96
CA THR A 147 4.74 -23.36 6.48
C THR A 147 5.41 -24.05 5.32
N GLN A 148 6.65 -24.51 5.53
CA GLN A 148 7.30 -25.42 4.60
C GLN A 148 7.12 -26.84 5.11
N GLU A 149 6.58 -27.69 4.25
CA GLU A 149 6.48 -29.11 4.54
C GLU A 149 7.24 -29.89 3.47
N TYR A 150 8.03 -30.85 3.92
CA TYR A 150 8.74 -31.79 3.05
C TYR A 150 7.86 -33.01 2.80
N GLY A 151 7.64 -33.34 1.54
CA GLY A 151 6.87 -34.52 1.16
C GLY A 151 6.92 -34.74 -0.35
N SER A 152 6.53 -35.92 -0.77
CA SER A 152 6.35 -36.22 -2.19
C SER A 152 4.91 -36.00 -2.60
N MET A 153 4.71 -35.22 -3.67
CA MET A 153 3.39 -35.02 -4.25
C MET A 153 3.10 -36.15 -5.22
N VAL A 154 2.05 -36.91 -5.01
CA VAL A 154 1.63 -37.99 -5.89
C VAL A 154 0.23 -37.69 -6.40
N ASP A 155 0.05 -37.79 -7.72
CA ASP A 155 -1.28 -37.72 -8.34
C ASP A 155 -1.94 -39.09 -8.28
N ILE A 156 -3.05 -39.20 -7.61
CA ILE A 156 -3.89 -40.37 -7.55
C ILE A 156 -5.23 -40.03 -8.18
N GLN A 157 -5.46 -40.48 -9.40
CA GLN A 157 -6.69 -40.25 -10.16
C GLN A 157 -7.12 -38.77 -10.29
N GLY A 158 -6.16 -37.89 -10.55
CA GLY A 158 -6.38 -36.44 -10.70
C GLY A 158 -6.48 -35.68 -9.37
N ILE A 159 -6.22 -36.33 -8.24
CA ILE A 159 -6.16 -35.70 -6.92
C ILE A 159 -4.70 -35.66 -6.45
N GLY A 160 -4.15 -34.46 -6.34
CA GLY A 160 -2.81 -34.26 -5.79
C GLY A 160 -2.78 -34.59 -4.30
N THR A 161 -2.03 -35.62 -3.90
CA THR A 161 -1.86 -36.06 -2.51
C THR A 161 -0.45 -35.83 -2.06
N LEU A 162 -0.26 -35.10 -0.94
CA LEU A 162 1.05 -34.92 -0.31
C LEU A 162 1.29 -36.06 0.68
N ILE A 163 2.34 -36.85 0.42
CA ILE A 163 2.79 -37.90 1.33
C ILE A 163 3.95 -37.35 2.14
N ARG A 164 3.81 -37.31 3.45
CA ARG A 164 4.81 -36.85 4.41
C ARG A 164 5.69 -38.00 4.90
#